data_58dee175e890c0d2e3b47f6a7115f958
#
_entry.id   58dee175e890c0d2e3b47f6a7115f958
#
_cell.length_a   1.000
_cell.length_b   1.000
_cell.length_c   1.000
_cell.angle_alpha   90.00
_cell.angle_beta   90.00
_cell.angle_gamma   90.00
#
_symmetry.space_group_name_H-M   'P 1'
#
loop_
_entity.id
_entity.type
_entity.pdbx_description
1 polymer ?
#
loop_
_entity_poly.entity_id
_entity_poly.type
_entity_poly.pdbx_seq_one_letter_code
_entity_poly.pdbx_strand_id
1 'polypeptide(L)'
;MMFSRSVLVGAVGLLLGLSGCVEVTFPEPMPANRKELSEFPSHWRGTWTSHARGIEAAGDDEIMVIEADRILGNGDGEDLVLGQTCVLKKMGRSLVLSTPAETRGRHNVVVARIRGDKLEVRAFDPEQKGGIDTWEQVLGHDRVVKIHKKDDPTNKLREVQLNPKSTCQFRKLVREGSQELVTYTRVSEGRAL
;
A
#
# COMPACT_ATOMS: atom_id res chain seq x y z
N MET A 1 -12.53 31.09 21.44
CA MET A 1 -13.02 30.18 20.40
C MET A 1 -11.81 29.39 19.89
N MET A 2 -11.64 28.15 20.39
CA MET A 2 -10.56 27.25 19.96
C MET A 2 -11.09 26.36 18.84
N PHE A 3 -10.59 26.54 17.63
CA PHE A 3 -10.87 25.63 16.52
C PHE A 3 -10.05 24.34 16.72
N SER A 4 -10.77 23.24 16.98
CA SER A 4 -10.22 21.91 16.99
C SER A 4 -9.83 21.55 15.55
N ARG A 5 -8.53 21.37 15.28
CA ARG A 5 -8.02 20.83 14.02
C ARG A 5 -8.21 19.32 14.04
N SER A 6 -9.27 18.83 13.41
CA SER A 6 -9.44 17.41 13.13
C SER A 6 -8.39 17.01 12.08
N VAL A 7 -7.47 16.15 12.47
CA VAL A 7 -6.45 15.57 11.57
C VAL A 7 -7.16 14.51 10.72
N LEU A 8 -7.44 14.84 9.47
CA LEU A 8 -7.93 13.91 8.45
C LEU A 8 -6.71 13.22 7.85
N VAL A 9 -6.50 11.97 8.20
CA VAL A 9 -5.43 11.13 7.62
C VAL A 9 -6.02 10.43 6.40
N GLY A 10 -5.76 10.96 5.20
CA GLY A 10 -6.14 10.32 3.93
C GLY A 10 -5.36 9.01 3.67
N ALA A 11 -5.87 8.12 2.80
CA ALA A 11 -5.28 6.77 2.57
C ALA A 11 -3.85 6.79 1.99
N VAL A 12 -3.42 7.88 1.38
CA VAL A 12 -2.00 8.10 1.04
C VAL A 12 -1.20 8.36 2.33
N GLY A 13 -1.79 9.04 3.32
CA GLY A 13 -1.27 9.15 4.68
C GLY A 13 -1.32 7.83 5.45
N LEU A 14 -2.25 6.92 5.13
CA LEU A 14 -2.31 5.59 5.73
C LEU A 14 -1.11 4.71 5.32
N LEU A 15 -0.51 4.94 4.16
CA LEU A 15 0.73 4.28 3.74
C LEU A 15 1.97 4.81 4.50
N LEU A 16 1.91 6.04 5.01
CA LEU A 16 3.01 6.71 5.70
C LEU A 16 2.79 6.89 7.21
N GLY A 17 1.54 6.80 7.68
CA GLY A 17 1.12 7.22 9.02
C GLY A 17 0.92 6.12 10.07
N LEU A 18 1.41 4.90 9.85
CA LEU A 18 1.29 3.79 10.81
C LEU A 18 2.38 3.83 11.90
N SER A 19 2.64 5.00 12.50
CA SER A 19 3.61 5.15 13.60
C SER A 19 3.25 4.39 14.89
N GLY A 20 2.39 3.40 14.79
CA GLY A 20 2.03 2.43 15.85
C GLY A 20 1.85 1.02 15.33
N CYS A 21 1.73 0.83 14.02
CA CYS A 21 1.53 -0.46 13.37
C CYS A 21 2.85 -1.15 13.03
N VAL A 22 2.79 -2.46 12.88
CA VAL A 22 3.94 -3.27 12.47
C VAL A 22 4.18 -3.06 10.97
N GLU A 23 5.36 -2.57 10.61
CA GLU A 23 5.72 -2.34 9.22
C GLU A 23 5.98 -3.66 8.48
N VAL A 24 5.56 -3.80 7.21
CA VAL A 24 5.88 -4.96 6.37
C VAL A 24 6.72 -4.51 5.19
N THR A 25 7.96 -5.00 5.11
CA THR A 25 8.94 -4.49 4.17
C THR A 25 9.54 -5.56 3.25
N PHE A 26 10.04 -5.12 2.10
CA PHE A 26 10.66 -5.93 1.06
C PHE A 26 12.08 -5.43 0.75
N PRO A 27 13.01 -6.31 0.27
CA PRO A 27 14.42 -5.95 0.07
C PRO A 27 14.65 -4.99 -1.10
N GLU A 28 13.72 -4.91 -2.04
CA GLU A 28 13.79 -4.09 -3.24
C GLU A 28 12.36 -3.75 -3.73
N PRO A 29 12.20 -2.78 -4.65
CA PRO A 29 10.91 -2.53 -5.29
C PRO A 29 10.39 -3.78 -6.00
N MET A 30 9.20 -4.24 -5.60
CA MET A 30 8.61 -5.48 -6.09
C MET A 30 7.75 -5.27 -7.37
N PRO A 31 7.59 -6.30 -8.20
CA PRO A 31 8.30 -7.58 -8.22
C PRO A 31 9.77 -7.42 -8.64
N ALA A 32 10.65 -8.21 -8.03
CA ALA A 32 12.04 -8.27 -8.45
C ALA A 32 12.19 -8.56 -9.96
N ASN A 33 13.24 -8.02 -10.58
CA ASN A 33 13.56 -8.25 -11.99
C ASN A 33 12.47 -7.83 -12.99
N ARG A 34 11.56 -6.92 -12.63
CA ARG A 34 10.60 -6.32 -13.55
C ARG A 34 11.00 -4.87 -13.85
N LYS A 35 10.79 -4.49 -15.13
CA LYS A 35 11.03 -3.11 -15.58
C LYS A 35 10.11 -2.16 -14.82
N GLU A 36 10.66 -1.05 -14.40
CA GLU A 36 9.94 0.06 -13.84
C GLU A 36 9.15 0.79 -14.92
N LEU A 37 7.98 1.27 -14.55
CA LEU A 37 7.16 2.11 -15.39
C LEU A 37 7.45 3.58 -15.07
N SER A 38 7.66 4.38 -16.09
CA SER A 38 7.81 5.83 -15.97
C SER A 38 6.47 6.57 -15.92
N GLU A 39 5.37 5.84 -16.22
CA GLU A 39 4.02 6.41 -16.20
C GLU A 39 2.97 5.36 -15.88
N PHE A 40 1.86 5.80 -15.30
CA PHE A 40 0.66 5.00 -15.14
C PHE A 40 0.00 4.76 -16.51
N PRO A 41 -0.42 3.53 -16.83
CA PRO A 41 -1.19 3.27 -18.05
C PRO A 41 -2.45 4.14 -18.10
N SER A 42 -2.84 4.61 -19.29
CA SER A 42 -3.93 5.59 -19.45
C SER A 42 -5.24 5.19 -18.78
N HIS A 43 -5.60 3.91 -18.81
CA HIS A 43 -6.81 3.39 -18.16
C HIS A 43 -6.76 3.37 -16.62
N TRP A 44 -5.60 3.70 -16.00
CA TRP A 44 -5.46 3.89 -14.54
C TRP A 44 -5.67 5.34 -14.13
N ARG A 45 -5.40 6.27 -15.05
CA ARG A 45 -5.43 7.71 -14.79
C ARG A 45 -6.85 8.21 -14.58
N GLY A 46 -6.99 9.23 -13.76
CA GLY A 46 -8.26 9.89 -13.43
C GLY A 46 -8.51 9.95 -11.94
N THR A 47 -9.71 10.37 -11.59
CA THR A 47 -10.15 10.57 -10.21
C THR A 47 -10.85 9.30 -9.68
N TRP A 48 -10.49 8.94 -8.47
CA TRP A 48 -10.99 7.79 -7.75
C TRP A 48 -11.45 8.21 -6.37
N THR A 49 -12.57 7.66 -5.90
CA THR A 49 -13.12 7.95 -4.57
C THR A 49 -13.37 6.66 -3.81
N SER A 50 -13.07 6.65 -2.52
CA SER A 50 -13.42 5.56 -1.61
C SER A 50 -14.40 6.04 -0.57
N HIS A 51 -15.41 5.21 -0.28
CA HIS A 51 -16.26 5.39 0.89
C HIS A 51 -15.66 4.54 2.02
N ALA A 52 -15.32 5.16 3.14
CA ALA A 52 -14.84 4.43 4.30
C ALA A 52 -15.92 3.46 4.79
N ARG A 53 -15.69 2.15 4.69
CA ARG A 53 -16.56 1.15 5.29
C ARG A 53 -16.38 1.15 6.80
N GLY A 54 -17.40 1.62 7.54
CA GLY A 54 -17.53 1.29 8.98
C GLY A 54 -17.15 2.38 9.97
N ILE A 55 -16.94 3.61 9.56
CA ILE A 55 -16.88 4.75 10.48
C ILE A 55 -18.05 5.67 10.12
N GLU A 56 -19.14 5.56 10.87
CA GLU A 56 -20.31 6.47 10.76
C GLU A 56 -20.01 7.88 11.30
N ALA A 57 -18.78 8.34 11.21
CA ALA A 57 -18.39 9.66 11.70
C ALA A 57 -17.48 10.34 10.68
N ALA A 58 -18.03 11.41 10.09
CA ALA A 58 -17.39 12.37 9.21
C ALA A 58 -17.33 11.96 7.72
N GLY A 59 -18.31 12.42 7.01
CA GLY A 59 -18.67 12.32 5.62
C GLY A 59 -17.74 12.92 4.59
N ASP A 60 -16.46 12.69 4.62
CA ASP A 60 -15.58 13.10 3.54
C ASP A 60 -15.09 11.87 2.78
N ASP A 61 -15.59 11.70 1.54
CA ASP A 61 -15.07 10.73 0.60
C ASP A 61 -13.58 11.00 0.39
N GLU A 62 -12.77 9.96 0.54
CA GLU A 62 -11.37 10.08 0.20
C GLU A 62 -11.21 10.11 -1.31
N ILE A 63 -10.59 11.18 -1.81
CA ILE A 63 -10.33 11.37 -3.24
C ILE A 63 -8.85 11.12 -3.52
N MET A 64 -8.57 10.33 -4.53
CA MET A 64 -7.24 10.07 -5.06
C MET A 64 -7.24 10.38 -6.55
N VAL A 65 -6.26 11.15 -7.02
CA VAL A 65 -6.08 11.43 -8.45
C VAL A 65 -4.82 10.73 -8.95
N ILE A 66 -4.97 9.89 -9.96
CA ILE A 66 -3.84 9.24 -10.64
C ILE A 66 -3.58 10.00 -11.94
N GLU A 67 -2.44 10.65 -12.01
CA GLU A 67 -1.91 11.31 -13.21
C GLU A 67 -0.95 10.40 -13.99
N ALA A 68 -0.24 10.94 -14.96
CA ALA A 68 0.69 10.15 -15.75
C ALA A 68 1.87 9.65 -14.91
N ASP A 69 2.46 10.51 -14.10
CA ASP A 69 3.71 10.26 -13.38
C ASP A 69 3.57 10.30 -11.85
N ARG A 70 2.35 10.53 -11.33
CA ARG A 70 2.14 10.69 -9.88
C ARG A 70 0.75 10.28 -9.42
N ILE A 71 0.64 10.14 -8.10
CA ILE A 71 -0.63 10.02 -7.38
C ILE A 71 -0.72 11.22 -6.45
N LEU A 72 -1.81 11.97 -6.58
CA LEU A 72 -2.18 13.05 -5.67
C LEU A 72 -3.16 12.51 -4.65
N GLY A 73 -2.90 12.76 -3.37
CA GLY A 73 -3.81 12.41 -2.29
C GLY A 73 -4.72 13.57 -1.92
N ASN A 74 -5.83 13.26 -1.23
CA ASN A 74 -6.65 14.27 -0.57
C ASN A 74 -6.12 14.49 0.86
N GLY A 75 -5.54 15.65 1.12
CA GLY A 75 -5.06 16.01 2.45
C GLY A 75 -3.58 16.41 2.49
N ASP A 76 -3.03 16.47 3.69
CA ASP A 76 -1.64 16.92 3.97
C ASP A 76 -0.55 15.88 3.60
N GLY A 77 -0.92 14.84 2.84
CA GLY A 77 0.02 13.80 2.40
C GLY A 77 0.88 14.27 1.22
N GLU A 78 2.15 13.81 1.20
CA GLU A 78 3.04 14.06 0.07
C GLU A 78 2.58 13.28 -1.17
N ASP A 79 2.70 13.91 -2.35
CA ASP A 79 2.46 13.25 -3.62
C ASP A 79 3.41 12.06 -3.83
N LEU A 80 2.89 10.98 -4.38
CA LEU A 80 3.72 9.86 -4.80
C LEU A 80 4.14 10.05 -6.25
N VAL A 81 5.40 10.44 -6.47
CA VAL A 81 5.98 10.75 -7.77
C VAL A 81 6.85 9.59 -8.24
N LEU A 82 6.55 9.05 -9.44
CA LEU A 82 7.28 7.91 -10.01
C LEU A 82 8.75 8.27 -10.24
N GLY A 83 9.64 7.38 -9.83
CA GLY A 83 11.08 7.57 -9.94
C GLY A 83 11.69 8.52 -8.92
N GLN A 84 10.89 9.13 -8.04
CA GLN A 84 11.35 9.99 -6.95
C GLN A 84 10.96 9.42 -5.58
N THR A 85 9.68 9.42 -5.26
CA THR A 85 9.16 8.92 -3.97
C THR A 85 8.61 7.50 -4.05
N CYS A 86 8.38 6.98 -5.26
CA CYS A 86 7.89 5.62 -5.44
C CYS A 86 8.35 4.99 -6.76
N VAL A 87 8.29 3.66 -6.80
CA VAL A 87 8.59 2.83 -7.97
C VAL A 87 7.34 2.04 -8.35
N LEU A 88 6.96 2.11 -9.62
CA LEU A 88 5.82 1.40 -10.18
C LEU A 88 6.28 0.26 -11.08
N LYS A 89 5.79 -0.96 -10.85
CA LYS A 89 6.08 -2.13 -11.68
C LYS A 89 4.80 -2.87 -12.05
N LYS A 90 4.80 -3.58 -13.19
CA LYS A 90 3.66 -4.37 -13.65
C LYS A 90 3.78 -5.84 -13.27
N MET A 91 2.69 -6.40 -12.74
CA MET A 91 2.55 -7.82 -12.42
C MET A 91 1.26 -8.39 -13.02
N GLY A 92 1.30 -8.85 -14.26
CA GLY A 92 0.10 -9.29 -14.97
C GLY A 92 -0.88 -8.15 -15.22
N ARG A 93 -2.08 -8.23 -14.64
CA ARG A 93 -3.12 -7.20 -14.70
C ARG A 93 -3.06 -6.22 -13.52
N SER A 94 -2.15 -6.44 -12.58
CA SER A 94 -1.96 -5.58 -11.41
C SER A 94 -0.76 -4.65 -11.62
N LEU A 95 -0.81 -3.52 -10.94
CA LEU A 95 0.35 -2.66 -10.71
C LEU A 95 0.82 -2.86 -9.27
N VAL A 96 2.11 -2.77 -9.07
CA VAL A 96 2.76 -2.85 -7.76
C VAL A 96 3.49 -1.55 -7.55
N LEU A 97 3.10 -0.84 -6.51
CA LEU A 97 3.72 0.40 -6.08
C LEU A 97 4.61 0.08 -4.87
N SER A 98 5.84 0.54 -4.91
CA SER A 98 6.80 0.40 -3.83
C SER A 98 7.31 1.77 -3.41
N THR A 99 7.24 2.07 -2.11
CA THR A 99 7.78 3.29 -1.51
C THR A 99 8.94 2.95 -0.58
N PRO A 100 9.92 3.84 -0.36
CA PRO A 100 10.93 3.63 0.67
C PRO A 100 10.29 3.37 2.03
N ALA A 101 10.83 2.41 2.78
CA ALA A 101 10.42 2.10 4.14
C ALA A 101 11.26 2.90 5.17
N GLU A 102 10.83 2.93 6.44
CA GLU A 102 11.64 3.51 7.52
C GLU A 102 13.00 2.79 7.64
N THR A 103 13.00 1.47 7.48
CA THR A 103 14.23 0.69 7.45
C THR A 103 14.97 0.95 6.14
N ARG A 104 16.16 1.57 6.24
CA ARG A 104 16.99 1.95 5.09
C ARG A 104 17.25 0.77 4.14
N GLY A 105 17.03 1.01 2.85
CA GLY A 105 17.23 0.01 1.79
C GLY A 105 16.11 -1.01 1.68
N ARG A 106 15.00 -0.79 2.37
CA ARG A 106 13.80 -1.61 2.26
C ARG A 106 12.62 -0.79 1.71
N HIS A 107 11.56 -1.47 1.32
CA HIS A 107 10.42 -0.86 0.63
C HIS A 107 9.10 -1.39 1.19
N ASN A 108 8.15 -0.51 1.37
CA ASN A 108 6.74 -0.85 1.56
C ASN A 108 6.14 -1.16 0.19
N VAL A 109 5.17 -2.06 0.14
CA VAL A 109 4.59 -2.53 -1.11
C VAL A 109 3.08 -2.60 -1.01
N VAL A 110 2.41 -2.00 -1.98
CA VAL A 110 0.98 -2.19 -2.22
C VAL A 110 0.75 -2.74 -3.63
N VAL A 111 -0.30 -3.53 -3.78
CA VAL A 111 -0.68 -4.13 -5.05
C VAL A 111 -2.07 -3.63 -5.43
N ALA A 112 -2.17 -2.99 -6.58
CA ALA A 112 -3.42 -2.45 -7.07
C ALA A 112 -3.91 -3.18 -8.33
N ARG A 113 -5.23 -3.27 -8.49
CA ARG A 113 -5.87 -3.88 -9.65
C ARG A 113 -7.17 -3.18 -9.99
N ILE A 114 -7.37 -2.88 -11.28
CA ILE A 114 -8.65 -2.38 -11.78
C ILE A 114 -9.55 -3.54 -12.21
N ARG A 115 -10.81 -3.50 -11.80
CA ARG A 115 -11.90 -4.39 -12.21
C ARG A 115 -13.14 -3.55 -12.53
N GLY A 116 -13.37 -3.29 -13.81
CA GLY A 116 -14.42 -2.37 -14.25
C GLY A 116 -14.11 -0.95 -13.79
N ASP A 117 -15.02 -0.37 -13.02
CA ASP A 117 -14.91 0.95 -12.40
C ASP A 117 -14.28 0.95 -11.01
N LYS A 118 -13.84 -0.21 -10.52
CA LYS A 118 -13.24 -0.36 -9.19
C LYS A 118 -11.74 -0.52 -9.27
N LEU A 119 -11.04 0.17 -8.36
CA LEU A 119 -9.61 0.04 -8.09
C LEU A 119 -9.44 -0.61 -6.72
N GLU A 120 -9.10 -1.90 -6.72
CA GLU A 120 -8.81 -2.68 -5.52
C GLU A 120 -7.34 -2.48 -5.12
N VAL A 121 -7.08 -2.03 -3.90
CA VAL A 121 -5.74 -1.90 -3.32
C VAL A 121 -5.57 -2.95 -2.23
N ARG A 122 -4.48 -3.69 -2.30
CA ARG A 122 -4.13 -4.75 -1.35
C ARG A 122 -2.78 -4.47 -0.70
N ALA A 123 -2.68 -4.81 0.57
CA ALA A 123 -1.44 -4.70 1.35
C ALA A 123 -1.19 -5.96 2.18
N PHE A 124 -0.07 -5.98 2.87
CA PHE A 124 0.33 -7.02 3.79
C PHE A 124 0.14 -6.52 5.22
N ASP A 125 -0.72 -7.20 5.98
CA ASP A 125 -1.03 -6.83 7.36
C ASP A 125 -0.60 -7.96 8.31
N PRO A 126 0.39 -7.72 9.17
CA PRO A 126 0.89 -8.72 10.10
C PRO A 126 -0.08 -8.98 11.28
N GLU A 127 -1.03 -8.08 11.51
CA GLU A 127 -2.06 -8.23 12.54
C GLU A 127 -3.24 -9.09 12.04
N GLN A 128 -3.32 -9.34 10.73
CA GLN A 128 -4.29 -10.28 10.18
C GLN A 128 -4.06 -11.67 10.76
N LYS A 129 -5.13 -12.28 11.27
CA LYS A 129 -5.09 -13.64 11.84
C LYS A 129 -4.49 -14.64 10.84
N GLY A 130 -3.36 -15.24 11.21
CA GLY A 130 -2.63 -16.20 10.38
C GLY A 130 -1.84 -15.57 9.22
N GLY A 131 -1.73 -14.25 9.14
CA GLY A 131 -0.99 -13.56 8.08
C GLY A 131 0.48 -13.98 8.03
N ILE A 132 1.18 -13.87 9.15
CA ILE A 132 2.59 -14.25 9.25
C ILE A 132 2.81 -15.73 8.95
N ASP A 133 1.96 -16.62 9.46
CA ASP A 133 2.05 -18.07 9.21
C ASP A 133 1.88 -18.38 7.71
N THR A 134 0.96 -17.69 7.04
CA THR A 134 0.77 -17.80 5.59
C THR A 134 2.03 -17.34 4.83
N TRP A 135 2.66 -16.25 5.27
CA TRP A 135 3.90 -15.78 4.64
C TRP A 135 5.05 -16.76 4.83
N GLU A 136 5.19 -17.35 6.01
CA GLU A 136 6.16 -18.40 6.30
C GLU A 136 5.93 -19.67 5.46
N GLN A 137 4.68 -20.07 5.26
CA GLN A 137 4.34 -21.19 4.38
C GLN A 137 4.68 -20.92 2.91
N VAL A 138 4.48 -19.68 2.44
CA VAL A 138 4.76 -19.29 1.05
C VAL A 138 6.24 -19.07 0.80
N LEU A 139 6.94 -18.40 1.72
CA LEU A 139 8.32 -17.96 1.54
C LEU A 139 9.35 -18.96 2.13
N GLY A 140 8.99 -19.64 3.19
CA GLY A 140 9.90 -20.35 4.10
C GLY A 140 10.23 -19.49 5.32
N HIS A 141 10.40 -20.12 6.48
CA HIS A 141 10.67 -19.43 7.75
C HIS A 141 11.93 -18.55 7.71
N ASP A 142 12.98 -18.99 6.99
CA ASP A 142 14.23 -18.27 6.81
C ASP A 142 14.08 -16.95 6.03
N ARG A 143 12.91 -16.71 5.41
CA ARG A 143 12.63 -15.56 4.56
C ARG A 143 11.60 -14.59 5.13
N VAL A 144 11.09 -14.90 6.29
CA VAL A 144 10.20 -14.02 7.07
C VAL A 144 10.95 -13.65 8.35
N VAL A 145 11.54 -12.46 8.37
CA VAL A 145 12.31 -11.99 9.51
C VAL A 145 11.44 -11.06 10.36
N LYS A 146 11.29 -11.43 11.62
CA LYS A 146 10.50 -10.66 12.60
C LYS A 146 11.45 -9.76 13.40
N ILE A 147 11.27 -8.46 13.32
CA ILE A 147 12.06 -7.46 14.05
C ILE A 147 11.21 -6.91 15.18
N HIS A 148 11.69 -7.05 16.38
CA HIS A 148 11.02 -6.56 17.58
C HIS A 148 11.55 -5.17 18.00
N LYS A 149 10.76 -4.43 18.75
CA LYS A 149 11.19 -3.16 19.32
C LYS A 149 12.31 -3.42 20.33
N LYS A 150 13.40 -2.69 20.15
CA LYS A 150 14.53 -2.75 21.07
C LYS A 150 14.08 -2.18 22.43
N ASP A 151 14.48 -2.84 23.51
CA ASP A 151 14.22 -2.43 24.90
C ASP A 151 12.71 -2.38 25.28
N ASP A 152 11.82 -3.03 24.51
CA ASP A 152 10.41 -3.18 24.85
C ASP A 152 10.20 -4.49 25.65
N PRO A 153 9.82 -4.42 26.93
CA PRO A 153 9.64 -5.60 27.76
C PRO A 153 8.48 -6.51 27.28
N THR A 154 7.58 -5.98 26.45
CA THR A 154 6.48 -6.74 25.86
C THR A 154 6.91 -7.48 24.57
N ASN A 155 8.16 -7.31 24.14
CA ASN A 155 8.70 -7.88 22.90
C ASN A 155 7.83 -7.56 21.67
N LYS A 156 7.30 -6.33 21.62
CA LYS A 156 6.38 -5.90 20.56
C LYS A 156 7.05 -5.93 19.19
N LEU A 157 6.37 -6.53 18.24
CA LEU A 157 6.81 -6.54 16.85
C LEU A 157 6.86 -5.11 16.29
N ARG A 158 7.95 -4.76 15.60
CA ARG A 158 8.14 -3.48 14.92
C ARG A 158 8.03 -3.62 13.42
N GLU A 159 8.63 -4.67 12.87
CA GLU A 159 8.73 -4.87 11.44
C GLU A 159 8.70 -6.36 11.09
N VAL A 160 8.09 -6.70 9.96
CA VAL A 160 8.21 -8.02 9.33
C VAL A 160 8.85 -7.86 7.96
N GLN A 161 9.99 -8.47 7.76
CA GLN A 161 10.73 -8.44 6.50
C GLN A 161 10.39 -9.65 5.65
N LEU A 162 9.79 -9.43 4.49
CA LEU A 162 9.44 -10.46 3.53
C LEU A 162 10.47 -10.49 2.39
N ASN A 163 11.12 -11.64 2.17
CA ASN A 163 12.24 -11.77 1.24
C ASN A 163 11.95 -12.82 0.14
N PRO A 164 11.02 -12.58 -0.81
CA PRO A 164 10.74 -13.52 -1.89
C PRO A 164 11.92 -13.68 -2.86
N LYS A 165 12.24 -14.92 -3.25
CA LYS A 165 13.36 -15.24 -4.17
C LYS A 165 13.09 -14.90 -5.63
N SER A 166 11.81 -14.78 -5.99
CA SER A 166 11.40 -14.64 -7.39
C SER A 166 10.07 -13.93 -7.53
N THR A 167 9.81 -13.39 -8.73
CA THR A 167 8.49 -12.85 -9.10
C THR A 167 7.37 -13.88 -8.93
N CYS A 168 7.65 -15.18 -9.16
CA CYS A 168 6.66 -16.25 -9.00
C CYS A 168 6.27 -16.40 -7.52
N GLN A 169 7.25 -16.43 -6.64
CA GLN A 169 7.03 -16.52 -5.20
C GLN A 169 6.33 -15.26 -4.66
N PHE A 170 6.73 -14.07 -5.12
CA PHE A 170 6.03 -12.83 -4.78
C PHE A 170 4.57 -12.84 -5.25
N ARG A 171 4.28 -13.34 -6.47
CA ARG A 171 2.90 -13.47 -6.95
C ARG A 171 2.06 -14.41 -6.09
N LYS A 172 2.65 -15.55 -5.66
CA LYS A 172 2.00 -16.47 -4.74
C LYS A 172 1.72 -15.79 -3.40
N LEU A 173 2.71 -15.06 -2.86
CA LEU A 173 2.58 -14.30 -1.63
C LEU A 173 1.45 -13.27 -1.70
N VAL A 174 1.36 -12.49 -2.79
CA VAL A 174 0.25 -11.53 -3.01
C VAL A 174 -1.11 -12.23 -3.04
N ARG A 175 -1.20 -13.39 -3.71
CA ARG A 175 -2.47 -14.11 -3.84
C ARG A 175 -2.96 -14.67 -2.50
N GLU A 176 -2.07 -15.20 -1.68
CA GLU A 176 -2.39 -15.96 -0.48
C GLU A 176 -2.23 -15.14 0.81
N GLY A 177 -1.32 -14.19 0.83
CA GLY A 177 -0.92 -13.48 2.05
C GLY A 177 -1.16 -11.96 2.04
N SER A 178 -1.75 -11.37 0.99
CA SER A 178 -2.20 -9.98 1.02
C SER A 178 -3.70 -9.90 1.21
N GLN A 179 -4.16 -8.84 1.85
CA GLN A 179 -5.58 -8.53 2.03
C GLN A 179 -5.99 -7.25 1.32
N GLU A 180 -7.28 -7.11 1.06
CA GLU A 180 -7.84 -5.86 0.55
C GLU A 180 -7.78 -4.81 1.67
N LEU A 181 -7.10 -3.70 1.35
CA LEU A 181 -6.99 -2.54 2.24
C LEU A 181 -8.13 -1.56 1.97
N VAL A 182 -8.32 -1.21 0.70
CA VAL A 182 -9.35 -0.26 0.28
C VAL A 182 -9.76 -0.53 -1.16
N THR A 183 -11.00 -0.19 -1.49
CA THR A 183 -11.51 -0.19 -2.85
C THR A 183 -12.03 1.20 -3.20
N TYR A 184 -11.48 1.77 -4.27
CA TYR A 184 -11.92 3.03 -4.85
C TYR A 184 -12.85 2.78 -6.03
N THR A 185 -13.77 3.71 -6.26
CA THR A 185 -14.63 3.75 -7.45
C THR A 185 -14.21 4.93 -8.33
N ARG A 186 -14.20 4.73 -9.65
CA ARG A 186 -13.86 5.79 -10.60
C ARG A 186 -14.94 6.86 -10.60
N VAL A 187 -14.52 8.11 -10.48
CA VAL A 187 -15.42 9.25 -10.68
C VAL A 187 -15.62 9.43 -12.19
N SER A 188 -16.86 9.26 -12.67
CA SER A 188 -17.18 9.54 -14.07
C SER A 188 -17.25 11.06 -14.30
N GLU A 189 -16.66 11.54 -15.39
CA GLU A 189 -16.63 12.97 -15.77
C GLU A 189 -18.01 13.61 -16.01
N GLY A 190 -19.09 13.06 -15.52
CA GLY A 190 -20.46 13.57 -15.67
C GLY A 190 -21.19 13.91 -14.37
N ARG A 191 -20.56 13.72 -13.21
CA ARG A 191 -21.06 14.21 -11.91
C ARG A 191 -20.18 15.35 -11.42
N ALA A 192 -20.43 16.55 -11.96
CA ALA A 192 -20.04 17.77 -11.26
C ALA A 192 -20.77 17.76 -9.90
N LEU A 193 -20.04 17.86 -8.83
CA LEU A 193 -20.54 18.09 -7.47
C LEU A 193 -21.14 19.48 -7.36
#